data_e1f88ca016d3fa74f175ca260f7f65c2
#
_entry.id   e1f88ca016d3fa74f175ca260f7f65c2
#
_cell.length_a   1.000
_cell.length_b   1.000
_cell.length_c   1.000
_cell.angle_alpha   90.00
_cell.angle_beta   90.00
_cell.angle_gamma   90.00
#
_symmetry.space_group_name_H-M   'P 1'
#
loop_
_entity.id
_entity.type
_entity.pdbx_description
1 polymer ?
#
loop_
_entity_poly.entity_id
_entity_poly.type
_entity_poly.pdbx_seq_one_letter_code
_entity_poly.pdbx_strand_id
1 'polypeptide(L)'
;MIAIPQCLDFADARLTKDICEFYLRMLEIKNREIYLHSQQVANYSASTAAKLGLPASEVSQIKTAALLHDIGQLSVPNIILAKLPFLSTREQSIYKRHCIAGASMLENIPGFDTISDIIRAHHEKWDGTGYPKRLKGQNIPIGARIVAVPTIMTATLTPAPGIGKKLTPTLSSSCRTRQASILIRQ
;
A
#
# COMPACT_ATOMS: atom_id res chain seq x y z
N MET A 1 11.89 -7.66 -15.48
CA MET A 1 12.85 -7.67 -14.36
C MET A 1 12.49 -6.48 -13.48
N ILE A 2 12.05 -6.72 -12.23
CA ILE A 2 11.61 -5.67 -11.32
C ILE A 2 12.86 -5.03 -10.74
N ALA A 3 13.06 -3.71 -10.95
CA ALA A 3 14.15 -2.98 -10.31
C ALA A 3 13.79 -2.75 -8.84
N ILE A 4 14.29 -3.62 -7.96
CA ILE A 4 14.21 -3.43 -6.51
C ILE A 4 15.25 -2.37 -6.13
N PRO A 5 14.91 -1.41 -5.25
CA PRO A 5 15.83 -0.34 -4.84
C PRO A 5 17.10 -0.91 -4.24
N GLN A 6 18.29 -0.47 -4.72
CA GLN A 6 19.59 -0.95 -4.26
C GLN A 6 20.11 -0.27 -2.98
N CYS A 7 19.32 0.59 -2.32
CA CYS A 7 19.79 1.42 -1.21
C CYS A 7 19.04 1.13 0.09
N LEU A 8 19.10 -0.11 0.55
CA LEU A 8 18.73 -0.43 1.91
C LEU A 8 20.01 -0.89 2.63
N ASP A 9 20.45 -0.15 3.65
CA ASP A 9 21.45 -0.59 4.63
C ASP A 9 20.79 -1.65 5.53
N PHE A 10 20.42 -2.78 4.94
CA PHE A 10 20.00 -3.97 5.65
C PHE A 10 21.23 -4.85 5.86
N ALA A 11 21.27 -5.55 6.98
CA ALA A 11 22.34 -6.48 7.31
C ALA A 11 22.60 -7.55 6.22
N ASP A 12 21.63 -7.74 5.30
CA ASP A 12 21.75 -8.50 4.08
C ASP A 12 20.79 -7.97 2.99
N ALA A 13 21.31 -7.10 2.12
CA ALA A 13 20.55 -6.53 0.98
C ALA A 13 20.03 -7.61 0.02
N ARG A 14 20.72 -8.76 -0.06
CA ARG A 14 20.32 -9.90 -0.88
C ARG A 14 19.08 -10.59 -0.29
N LEU A 15 19.10 -10.87 1.01
CA LEU A 15 17.97 -11.48 1.71
C LEU A 15 16.72 -10.62 1.60
N THR A 16 16.85 -9.30 1.79
CA THR A 16 15.75 -8.35 1.62
C THR A 16 15.14 -8.43 0.23
N LYS A 17 15.99 -8.47 -0.79
CA LYS A 17 15.56 -8.59 -2.19
C LYS A 17 14.81 -9.90 -2.42
N ASP A 18 15.36 -11.01 -1.96
CA ASP A 18 14.78 -12.34 -2.15
C ASP A 18 13.40 -12.45 -1.46
N ILE A 19 13.26 -11.88 -0.26
CA ILE A 19 11.98 -11.81 0.46
C ILE A 19 10.95 -10.99 -0.32
N CYS A 20 11.34 -9.80 -0.81
CA CYS A 20 10.46 -8.97 -1.61
C CYS A 20 10.01 -9.67 -2.88
N GLU A 21 10.94 -10.31 -3.61
CA GLU A 21 10.62 -11.07 -4.82
C GLU A 21 9.67 -12.24 -4.52
N PHE A 22 9.90 -12.97 -3.43
CA PHE A 22 9.03 -14.06 -3.03
C PHE A 22 7.58 -13.60 -2.81
N TYR A 23 7.38 -12.58 -1.97
CA TYR A 23 6.02 -12.10 -1.69
C TYR A 23 5.35 -11.48 -2.92
N LEU A 24 6.10 -10.76 -3.75
CA LEU A 24 5.57 -10.20 -4.99
C LEU A 24 5.14 -11.30 -5.99
N ARG A 25 5.92 -12.38 -6.09
CA ARG A 25 5.55 -13.55 -6.89
C ARG A 25 4.28 -14.21 -6.37
N MET A 26 4.17 -14.40 -5.06
CA MET A 26 2.95 -14.95 -4.45
C MET A 26 1.74 -14.07 -4.71
N LEU A 27 1.91 -12.75 -4.65
CA LEU A 27 0.84 -11.79 -4.93
C LEU A 27 0.44 -11.83 -6.42
N GLU A 28 1.39 -11.92 -7.33
CA GLU A 28 1.14 -12.04 -8.77
C GLU A 28 0.34 -13.32 -9.11
N ILE A 29 0.71 -14.46 -8.49
CA ILE A 29 -0.02 -15.73 -8.65
C ILE A 29 -1.44 -15.62 -8.08
N LYS A 30 -1.59 -14.98 -6.91
CA LYS A 30 -2.88 -14.81 -6.25
C LYS A 30 -3.81 -13.90 -7.03
N ASN A 31 -3.31 -12.75 -7.47
CA ASN A 31 -4.05 -11.77 -8.26
C ASN A 31 -3.09 -10.80 -8.96
N ARG A 32 -2.95 -10.96 -10.27
CA ARG A 32 -2.08 -10.13 -11.10
C ARG A 32 -2.45 -8.64 -11.07
N GLU A 33 -3.71 -8.30 -10.93
CA GLU A 33 -4.14 -6.89 -10.89
C GLU A 33 -3.64 -6.19 -9.62
N ILE A 34 -3.69 -6.87 -8.47
CA ILE A 34 -3.16 -6.35 -7.20
C ILE A 34 -1.63 -6.18 -7.32
N TYR A 35 -0.93 -7.14 -7.93
CA TYR A 35 0.50 -7.02 -8.18
C TYR A 35 0.84 -5.80 -9.05
N LEU A 36 0.13 -5.57 -10.17
CA LEU A 36 0.33 -4.40 -11.03
C LEU A 36 -0.01 -3.10 -10.31
N HIS A 37 -1.08 -3.08 -9.52
CA HIS A 37 -1.45 -1.97 -8.65
C HIS A 37 -0.32 -1.63 -7.69
N SER A 38 0.24 -2.62 -7.00
CA SER A 38 1.35 -2.41 -6.04
C SER A 38 2.58 -1.78 -6.69
N GLN A 39 2.90 -2.15 -7.93
CA GLN A 39 4.00 -1.54 -8.67
C GLN A 39 3.74 -0.05 -8.97
N GLN A 40 2.53 0.30 -9.39
CA GLN A 40 2.15 1.70 -9.65
C GLN A 40 2.20 2.52 -8.37
N VAL A 41 1.62 1.99 -7.28
CA VAL A 41 1.65 2.63 -5.95
C VAL A 41 3.09 2.88 -5.51
N ALA A 42 3.99 1.91 -5.68
CA ALA A 42 5.39 2.05 -5.30
C ALA A 42 6.11 3.15 -6.09
N ASN A 43 5.88 3.25 -7.40
CA ASN A 43 6.50 4.29 -8.23
C ASN A 43 6.01 5.70 -7.84
N TYR A 44 4.71 5.88 -7.63
CA TYR A 44 4.15 7.16 -7.18
C TYR A 44 4.59 7.53 -5.78
N SER A 45 4.63 6.57 -4.85
CA SER A 45 5.07 6.80 -3.47
C SER A 45 6.54 7.21 -3.41
N ALA A 46 7.43 6.53 -4.14
CA ALA A 46 8.84 6.89 -4.21
C ALA A 46 9.05 8.29 -4.81
N SER A 47 8.35 8.61 -5.89
CA SER A 47 8.42 9.95 -6.51
C SER A 47 7.92 11.04 -5.55
N THR A 48 6.86 10.77 -4.79
CA THR A 48 6.31 11.71 -3.81
C THR A 48 7.28 11.91 -2.66
N ALA A 49 7.82 10.83 -2.08
CA ALA A 49 8.79 10.88 -1.00
C ALA A 49 10.06 11.68 -1.39
N ALA A 50 10.59 11.43 -2.60
CA ALA A 50 11.74 12.17 -3.13
C ALA A 50 11.43 13.67 -3.30
N LYS A 51 10.26 14.03 -3.83
CA LYS A 51 9.83 15.43 -4.00
C LYS A 51 9.61 16.15 -2.65
N LEU A 52 9.28 15.41 -1.59
CA LEU A 52 9.20 15.94 -0.23
C LEU A 52 10.57 16.11 0.44
N GLY A 53 11.67 15.75 -0.25
CA GLY A 53 13.04 15.88 0.24
C GLY A 53 13.42 14.84 1.29
N LEU A 54 12.71 13.69 1.35
CA LEU A 54 13.07 12.62 2.28
C LEU A 54 14.43 11.99 1.90
N PRO A 55 15.21 11.52 2.88
CA PRO A 55 16.47 10.81 2.63
C PRO A 55 16.29 9.60 1.69
N ALA A 56 17.30 9.29 0.89
CA ALA A 56 17.25 8.18 -0.07
C ALA A 56 16.91 6.83 0.58
N SER A 57 17.38 6.60 1.81
CA SER A 57 17.05 5.41 2.61
C SER A 57 15.54 5.33 2.92
N GLU A 58 14.93 6.44 3.35
CA GLU A 58 13.50 6.50 3.63
C GLU A 58 12.66 6.34 2.34
N VAL A 59 13.09 6.98 1.23
CA VAL A 59 12.45 6.79 -0.09
C VAL A 59 12.46 5.32 -0.49
N SER A 60 13.57 4.62 -0.26
CA SER A 60 13.72 3.20 -0.54
C SER A 60 12.79 2.34 0.33
N GLN A 61 12.73 2.60 1.64
CA GLN A 61 11.83 1.91 2.57
C GLN A 61 10.35 2.14 2.19
N ILE A 62 9.97 3.37 1.88
CA ILE A 62 8.61 3.71 1.44
C ILE A 62 8.26 2.99 0.13
N LYS A 63 9.19 2.94 -0.83
CA LYS A 63 8.99 2.21 -2.09
C LYS A 63 8.78 0.72 -1.83
N THR A 64 9.59 0.11 -0.98
CA THR A 64 9.47 -1.30 -0.61
C THR A 64 8.15 -1.57 0.12
N ALA A 65 7.79 -0.73 1.09
CA ALA A 65 6.50 -0.84 1.78
C ALA A 65 5.32 -0.72 0.81
N ALA A 66 5.39 0.20 -0.14
CA ALA A 66 4.38 0.37 -1.18
C ALA A 66 4.27 -0.82 -2.13
N LEU A 67 5.39 -1.49 -2.47
CA LEU A 67 5.38 -2.74 -3.23
C LEU A 67 4.67 -3.86 -2.47
N LEU A 68 4.84 -3.91 -1.17
CA LEU A 68 4.37 -4.99 -0.30
C LEU A 68 3.09 -4.65 0.48
N HIS A 69 2.49 -3.46 0.29
CA HIS A 69 1.39 -2.99 1.14
C HIS A 69 0.19 -3.93 1.19
N ASP A 70 -0.04 -4.64 0.13
CA ASP A 70 -1.18 -5.54 -0.08
C ASP A 70 -0.84 -7.04 0.07
N ILE A 71 0.40 -7.41 0.50
CA ILE A 71 0.77 -8.84 0.66
C ILE A 71 -0.15 -9.58 1.64
N GLY A 72 -0.74 -8.90 2.60
CA GLY A 72 -1.71 -9.49 3.52
C GLY A 72 -2.98 -9.98 2.83
N GLN A 73 -3.26 -9.55 1.60
CA GLN A 73 -4.37 -10.11 0.81
C GLN A 73 -4.15 -11.59 0.44
N LEU A 74 -2.92 -12.10 0.58
CA LEU A 74 -2.65 -13.54 0.49
C LEU A 74 -3.47 -14.36 1.50
N SER A 75 -3.77 -13.78 2.66
CA SER A 75 -4.60 -14.40 3.71
C SER A 75 -6.11 -14.22 3.51
N VAL A 76 -6.53 -13.36 2.58
CA VAL A 76 -7.96 -13.10 2.31
C VAL A 76 -8.52 -14.18 1.37
N PRO A 77 -9.67 -14.79 1.71
CA PRO A 77 -10.32 -15.76 0.83
C PRO A 77 -10.65 -15.18 -0.55
N ASN A 78 -10.42 -15.95 -1.62
CA ASN A 78 -10.68 -15.50 -3.00
C ASN A 78 -12.13 -15.09 -3.23
N ILE A 79 -13.08 -15.75 -2.56
CA ILE A 79 -14.50 -15.42 -2.66
C ILE A 79 -14.81 -14.00 -2.15
N ILE A 80 -14.02 -13.50 -1.19
CA ILE A 80 -14.16 -12.12 -0.69
C ILE A 80 -13.49 -11.15 -1.69
N LEU A 81 -12.29 -11.47 -2.16
CA LEU A 81 -11.59 -10.62 -3.15
C LEU A 81 -12.41 -10.46 -4.43
N ALA A 82 -13.06 -11.52 -4.90
CA ALA A 82 -13.89 -11.49 -6.09
C ALA A 82 -15.15 -10.61 -5.97
N LYS A 83 -15.58 -10.28 -4.74
CA LYS A 83 -16.74 -9.41 -4.48
C LYS A 83 -16.40 -7.93 -4.38
N LEU A 84 -15.11 -7.56 -4.39
CA LEU A 84 -14.74 -6.15 -4.30
C LEU A 84 -15.35 -5.33 -5.44
N PRO A 85 -15.89 -4.14 -5.17
CA PRO A 85 -15.98 -3.43 -3.89
C PRO A 85 -17.25 -3.72 -3.05
N PHE A 86 -18.08 -4.70 -3.45
CA PHE A 86 -19.43 -4.96 -2.88
C PHE A 86 -19.38 -5.97 -1.73
N LEU A 87 -18.67 -5.64 -0.66
CA LEU A 87 -18.53 -6.47 0.52
C LEU A 87 -19.59 -6.16 1.58
N SER A 88 -20.18 -7.21 2.18
CA SER A 88 -20.97 -7.06 3.40
C SER A 88 -20.10 -6.57 4.57
N THR A 89 -20.70 -6.06 5.64
CA THR A 89 -19.96 -5.56 6.82
C THR A 89 -19.02 -6.62 7.42
N ARG A 90 -19.45 -7.89 7.46
CA ARG A 90 -18.63 -9.01 7.93
C ARG A 90 -17.42 -9.26 6.99
N GLU A 91 -17.65 -9.27 5.68
CA GLU A 91 -16.59 -9.46 4.69
C GLU A 91 -15.61 -8.28 4.69
N GLN A 92 -16.09 -7.03 4.86
CA GLN A 92 -15.23 -5.87 5.04
C GLN A 92 -14.31 -6.01 6.25
N SER A 93 -14.82 -6.54 7.37
CA SER A 93 -14.02 -6.79 8.57
C SER A 93 -12.91 -7.82 8.32
N ILE A 94 -13.18 -8.86 7.52
CA ILE A 94 -12.18 -9.85 7.12
C ILE A 94 -11.15 -9.20 6.17
N TYR A 95 -11.62 -8.48 5.15
CA TYR A 95 -10.74 -7.81 4.19
C TYR A 95 -9.80 -6.82 4.87
N LYS A 96 -10.28 -5.99 5.79
CA LYS A 96 -9.48 -4.99 6.51
C LYS A 96 -8.32 -5.59 7.31
N ARG A 97 -8.36 -6.87 7.64
CA ARG A 97 -7.26 -7.56 8.35
C ARG A 97 -6.00 -7.71 7.50
N HIS A 98 -6.06 -7.51 6.18
CA HIS A 98 -4.87 -7.63 5.34
C HIS A 98 -3.74 -6.68 5.78
N CYS A 99 -4.05 -5.49 6.32
CA CYS A 99 -3.03 -4.57 6.83
C CYS A 99 -2.22 -5.19 7.98
N ILE A 100 -2.94 -5.83 8.92
CA ILE A 100 -2.30 -6.50 10.07
C ILE A 100 -1.57 -7.75 9.60
N ALA A 101 -2.22 -8.59 8.77
CA ALA A 101 -1.63 -9.81 8.25
C ALA A 101 -0.35 -9.54 7.44
N GLY A 102 -0.38 -8.53 6.55
CA GLY A 102 0.79 -8.14 5.76
C GLY A 102 1.95 -7.63 6.61
N ALA A 103 1.67 -6.81 7.63
CA ALA A 103 2.68 -6.37 8.56
C ALA A 103 3.28 -7.54 9.35
N SER A 104 2.43 -8.46 9.87
CA SER A 104 2.90 -9.61 10.63
C SER A 104 3.73 -10.62 9.81
N MET A 105 3.57 -10.65 8.50
CA MET A 105 4.43 -11.45 7.61
C MET A 105 5.88 -10.96 7.59
N LEU A 106 6.13 -9.72 7.97
CA LEU A 106 7.43 -9.04 7.85
C LEU A 106 8.03 -8.61 9.20
N GLU A 107 7.23 -8.48 10.26
CA GLU A 107 7.65 -7.84 11.52
C GLU A 107 8.80 -8.53 12.27
N ASN A 108 9.07 -9.82 11.96
CA ASN A 108 10.20 -10.55 12.56
C ASN A 108 11.43 -10.63 11.63
N ILE A 109 11.42 -9.89 10.53
CA ILE A 109 12.53 -9.87 9.58
C ILE A 109 13.40 -8.66 9.90
N PRO A 110 14.68 -8.82 10.22
CA PRO A 110 15.57 -7.70 10.54
C PRO A 110 15.53 -6.62 9.46
N GLY A 111 15.35 -5.36 9.87
CA GLY A 111 15.30 -4.21 8.96
C GLY A 111 13.94 -3.94 8.30
N PHE A 112 12.90 -4.74 8.57
CA PHE A 112 11.55 -4.52 8.04
C PHE A 112 10.62 -3.77 9.00
N ASP A 113 11.08 -3.34 10.16
CA ASP A 113 10.23 -2.68 11.18
C ASP A 113 9.45 -1.49 10.61
N THR A 114 10.17 -0.52 10.00
CA THR A 114 9.56 0.65 9.35
C THR A 114 8.62 0.25 8.22
N ILE A 115 8.98 -0.75 7.42
CA ILE A 115 8.17 -1.27 6.31
C ILE A 115 6.88 -1.87 6.84
N SER A 116 6.96 -2.68 7.89
CA SER A 116 5.81 -3.31 8.56
C SER A 116 4.86 -2.27 9.14
N ASP A 117 5.39 -1.21 9.76
CA ASP A 117 4.57 -0.12 10.30
C ASP A 117 3.86 0.66 9.20
N ILE A 118 4.51 0.91 8.07
CA ILE A 118 3.88 1.54 6.90
C ILE A 118 2.76 0.64 6.35
N ILE A 119 3.01 -0.66 6.18
CA ILE A 119 2.03 -1.63 5.71
C ILE A 119 0.84 -1.71 6.66
N ARG A 120 1.07 -1.73 7.97
CA ARG A 120 0.01 -1.75 8.97
C ARG A 120 -0.91 -0.55 8.87
N ALA A 121 -0.36 0.64 8.56
CA ALA A 121 -1.05 1.92 8.67
C ALA A 121 -1.50 2.54 7.32
N HIS A 122 -1.30 1.88 6.17
CA HIS A 122 -1.55 2.48 4.86
C HIS A 122 -3.04 2.78 4.57
N HIS A 123 -3.95 2.24 5.35
CA HIS A 123 -5.39 2.57 5.32
C HIS A 123 -5.85 3.46 6.48
N GLU A 124 -4.92 3.98 7.28
CA GLU A 124 -5.24 5.02 8.23
C GLU A 124 -5.57 6.33 7.50
N LYS A 125 -6.47 7.11 8.10
CA LYS A 125 -6.90 8.40 7.54
C LYS A 125 -6.55 9.52 8.48
N TRP A 126 -6.17 10.67 7.91
CA TRP A 126 -5.78 11.84 8.69
C TRP A 126 -6.78 12.25 9.78
N ASP A 127 -8.07 12.07 9.52
CA ASP A 127 -9.16 12.38 10.44
C ASP A 127 -9.40 11.32 11.53
N GLY A 128 -8.69 10.18 11.49
CA GLY A 128 -8.83 9.05 12.43
C GLY A 128 -9.99 8.11 12.10
N THR A 129 -10.63 8.24 10.92
CA THR A 129 -11.71 7.32 10.47
C THR A 129 -11.16 6.09 9.74
N GLY A 130 -9.83 5.96 9.64
CA GLY A 130 -9.14 4.85 9.01
C GLY A 130 -9.12 3.57 9.83
N TYR A 131 -8.29 2.63 9.44
CA TYR A 131 -8.07 1.36 10.12
C TYR A 131 -6.63 0.89 9.93
N PRO A 132 -6.08 -0.02 10.77
CA PRO A 132 -6.75 -0.79 11.83
C PRO A 132 -6.78 -0.10 13.22
N LYS A 133 -5.86 0.84 13.49
CA LYS A 133 -5.68 1.46 14.82
C LYS A 133 -6.40 2.79 15.00
N ARG A 134 -7.01 3.32 13.94
CA ARG A 134 -7.65 4.65 13.91
C ARG A 134 -6.71 5.77 14.34
N LEU A 135 -5.48 5.69 13.85
CA LEU A 135 -4.47 6.72 14.08
C LEU A 135 -4.94 8.03 13.43
N LYS A 136 -4.56 9.16 14.06
CA LYS A 136 -4.98 10.49 13.61
C LYS A 136 -3.77 11.40 13.40
N GLY A 137 -3.80 12.17 12.33
CA GLY A 137 -2.82 13.23 12.07
C GLY A 137 -1.40 12.69 11.98
N GLN A 138 -0.50 13.31 12.74
CA GLN A 138 0.93 12.97 12.75
C GLN A 138 1.26 11.63 13.41
N ASN A 139 0.33 11.02 14.14
CA ASN A 139 0.51 9.66 14.67
C ASN A 139 0.53 8.58 13.57
N ILE A 140 0.10 8.95 12.34
CA ILE A 140 0.23 8.07 11.17
C ILE A 140 1.66 8.21 10.64
N PRO A 141 2.44 7.11 10.50
CA PRO A 141 3.77 7.16 9.89
C PRO A 141 3.76 7.90 8.55
N ILE A 142 4.76 8.75 8.32
CA ILE A 142 4.81 9.55 7.08
C ILE A 142 4.78 8.67 5.83
N GLY A 143 5.48 7.53 5.83
CA GLY A 143 5.45 6.57 4.75
C GLY A 143 4.05 6.03 4.47
N ALA A 144 3.26 5.75 5.52
CA ALA A 144 1.88 5.28 5.37
C ALA A 144 0.99 6.37 4.76
N ARG A 145 1.16 7.63 5.16
CA ARG A 145 0.44 8.77 4.57
C ARG A 145 0.77 8.93 3.07
N ILE A 146 2.04 8.74 2.70
CA ILE A 146 2.50 8.80 1.30
C ILE A 146 1.90 7.66 0.49
N VAL A 147 1.93 6.42 1.00
CA VAL A 147 1.40 5.23 0.32
C VAL A 147 -0.13 5.28 0.17
N ALA A 148 -0.86 5.82 1.15
CA ALA A 148 -2.32 5.91 1.11
C ALA A 148 -2.85 6.69 -0.11
N VAL A 149 -2.16 7.73 -0.57
CA VAL A 149 -2.62 8.58 -1.68
C VAL A 149 -2.68 7.82 -3.01
N PRO A 150 -1.58 7.23 -3.53
CA PRO A 150 -1.62 6.49 -4.78
C PRO A 150 -2.45 5.20 -4.66
N THR A 151 -2.55 4.58 -3.49
CA THR A 151 -3.42 3.41 -3.28
C THR A 151 -4.86 3.73 -3.63
N ILE A 152 -5.40 4.86 -3.15
CA ILE A 152 -6.76 5.30 -3.48
C ILE A 152 -6.87 5.69 -4.96
N MET A 153 -5.87 6.41 -5.49
CA MET A 153 -5.91 6.89 -6.88
C MET A 153 -5.89 5.75 -7.89
N THR A 154 -5.05 4.75 -7.69
CA THR A 154 -4.90 3.63 -8.63
C THR A 154 -6.05 2.62 -8.51
N ALA A 155 -6.59 2.39 -7.32
CA ALA A 155 -7.78 1.55 -7.12
C ALA A 155 -9.02 2.09 -7.85
N THR A 156 -9.12 3.41 -8.04
CA THR A 156 -10.22 4.03 -8.78
C THR A 156 -10.04 3.98 -10.30
N LEU A 157 -8.82 3.74 -10.78
CA LEU A 157 -8.49 3.71 -12.21
C LEU A 157 -8.52 2.30 -12.81
N THR A 158 -8.42 1.25 -12.00
CA THR A 158 -8.55 -0.14 -12.42
C THR A 158 -10.02 -0.57 -12.29
N PRO A 159 -10.73 -0.85 -13.40
CA PRO A 159 -12.07 -1.40 -13.31
C PRO A 159 -12.01 -2.78 -12.66
N ALA A 160 -12.92 -3.04 -11.71
CA ALA A 160 -13.06 -4.37 -11.12
C ALA A 160 -13.29 -5.42 -12.22
N PRO A 161 -12.70 -6.62 -12.11
CA PRO A 161 -12.86 -7.67 -13.11
C PRO A 161 -14.35 -7.99 -13.32
N GLY A 162 -14.85 -7.88 -14.55
CA GLY A 162 -16.22 -8.20 -14.93
C GLY A 162 -17.20 -7.03 -15.05
N ILE A 163 -16.80 -5.81 -14.74
CA ILE A 163 -17.64 -4.62 -15.00
C ILE A 163 -17.08 -3.93 -16.25
N GLY A 164 -17.78 -4.10 -17.37
CA GLY A 164 -17.47 -3.41 -18.61
C GLY A 164 -17.33 -1.90 -18.40
N LYS A 165 -16.43 -1.27 -19.17
CA LYS A 165 -16.09 0.15 -19.21
C LYS A 165 -17.31 1.10 -19.10
N LYS A 166 -17.78 1.38 -17.88
CA LYS A 166 -18.70 2.52 -17.62
C LYS A 166 -18.81 2.77 -16.11
N LEU A 167 -17.77 3.28 -15.51
CA LEU A 167 -17.87 4.13 -14.33
C LEU A 167 -16.57 4.95 -14.31
N THR A 168 -16.57 6.04 -15.08
CA THR A 168 -15.68 7.16 -14.80
C THR A 168 -16.18 7.79 -13.51
N PRO A 169 -15.53 7.64 -12.35
CA PRO A 169 -15.84 8.50 -11.24
C PRO A 169 -15.33 9.88 -11.64
N THR A 170 -16.24 10.79 -11.92
CA THR A 170 -15.98 12.21 -11.95
C THR A 170 -15.63 12.64 -10.52
N LEU A 171 -14.48 12.23 -10.02
CA LEU A 171 -13.83 12.92 -8.91
C LEU A 171 -13.40 14.27 -9.50
N SER A 172 -14.15 15.32 -9.17
CA SER A 172 -13.81 16.68 -9.55
C SER A 172 -12.34 16.94 -9.19
N SER A 173 -11.63 17.66 -10.04
CA SER A 173 -10.23 18.05 -9.85
C SER A 173 -9.98 18.68 -8.47
N SER A 174 -11.00 19.32 -7.88
CA SER A 174 -10.99 19.91 -6.54
C SER A 174 -10.89 18.87 -5.40
N CYS A 175 -11.40 17.64 -5.58
CA CYS A 175 -11.31 16.60 -4.54
C CYS A 175 -9.92 15.96 -4.53
N ARG A 176 -9.30 15.79 -5.70
CA ARG A 176 -7.91 15.27 -5.84
C ARG A 176 -6.87 16.19 -5.19
N THR A 177 -7.00 17.48 -5.42
CA THR A 177 -6.05 18.49 -4.90
C THR A 177 -6.24 18.72 -3.40
N ARG A 178 -7.48 18.67 -2.88
CA ARG A 178 -7.75 18.86 -1.46
C ARG A 178 -7.29 17.68 -0.59
N GLN A 179 -7.46 16.43 -1.03
CA GLN A 179 -6.96 15.27 -0.28
C GLN A 179 -5.44 15.19 -0.28
N ALA A 180 -4.79 15.46 -1.42
CA ALA A 180 -3.34 15.51 -1.48
C ALA A 180 -2.74 16.64 -0.64
N SER A 181 -3.36 17.82 -0.62
CA SER A 181 -2.86 18.98 0.15
C SER A 181 -3.10 18.85 1.65
N ILE A 182 -4.12 18.12 2.11
CA ILE A 182 -4.37 17.84 3.53
C ILE A 182 -3.38 16.79 4.07
N LEU A 183 -2.92 15.87 3.22
CA LEU A 183 -1.94 14.82 3.57
C LEU A 183 -0.49 15.32 3.60
N ILE A 184 -0.20 16.47 2.96
CA ILE A 184 1.16 16.97 2.75
C ILE A 184 1.51 18.14 3.69
N ARG A 185 0.53 18.78 4.32
CA ARG A 185 0.82 19.90 5.23
C ARG A 185 1.13 19.38 6.64
N GLN A 186 2.47 19.39 6.93
CA GLN A 186 3.23 19.30 8.16
C GLN A 186 3.36 17.94 8.82
#